data_9073e2f46af4feb0f5a0ff1e241f579b
#
_entry.id   9073e2f46af4feb0f5a0ff1e241f579b
#
_cell.length_a   1.000
_cell.length_b   1.000
_cell.length_c   1.000
_cell.angle_alpha   90.00
_cell.angle_beta   90.00
_cell.angle_gamma   90.00
#
_symmetry.space_group_name_H-M   'P 1'
#
loop_
_entity.id
_entity.type
_entity.pdbx_description
1 polymer ?
#
loop_
_entity_poly.entity_id
_entity_poly.type
_entity_poly.pdbx_seq_one_letter_code
_entity_poly.pdbx_strand_id
1 'polypeptide(L)'
;MILGIGSDLVDIRRIQASLDRFGARFTARVFTAGERAAGDTKPTPAARAAFYAKRFAAKEAASKALGTGYAEGVHFCDLEVVTAENGRPALRCHGGALARLQSMTPAGMLAQVHLSLTDEPPYAQAFVVISAAVPV
;
A
#
# COMPACT_ATOMS: atom_id res chain seq x y z
N MET A 1 3.56 3.42 -20.92
CA MET A 1 2.38 2.53 -21.05
C MET A 1 1.88 2.15 -19.66
N ILE A 2 0.59 1.93 -19.53
CA ILE A 2 0.00 1.46 -18.28
C ILE A 2 0.11 -0.06 -18.21
N LEU A 3 0.69 -0.58 -17.13
CA LEU A 3 0.85 -2.01 -16.89
C LEU A 3 -0.24 -2.57 -15.99
N GLY A 4 -0.77 -1.78 -15.07
CA GLY A 4 -1.80 -2.22 -14.16
C GLY A 4 -2.44 -1.07 -13.41
N ILE A 5 -3.67 -1.29 -12.97
CA ILE A 5 -4.39 -0.36 -12.10
C ILE A 5 -5.07 -1.14 -10.98
N GLY A 6 -5.23 -0.48 -9.85
CA GLY A 6 -5.95 -1.05 -8.72
C GLY A 6 -6.56 0.05 -7.87
N SER A 7 -7.69 -0.24 -7.30
CA SER A 7 -8.31 0.61 -6.30
C SER A 7 -8.89 -0.24 -5.19
N ASP A 8 -8.99 0.35 -4.00
CA ASP A 8 -9.59 -0.32 -2.88
C ASP A 8 -10.26 0.67 -1.95
N LEU A 9 -11.44 0.32 -1.48
CA LEU A 9 -12.21 1.08 -0.51
C LEU A 9 -12.29 0.28 0.78
N VAL A 10 -11.86 0.88 1.89
CA VAL A 10 -11.80 0.23 3.20
C VAL A 10 -12.67 0.99 4.18
N ASP A 11 -13.44 0.24 4.96
CA ASP A 11 -14.15 0.79 6.11
C ASP A 11 -13.16 0.92 7.27
N ILE A 12 -12.90 2.16 7.69
CA ILE A 12 -11.95 2.46 8.78
C ILE A 12 -12.34 1.73 10.08
N ARG A 13 -13.63 1.51 10.30
CA ARG A 13 -14.12 0.81 11.50
C ARG A 13 -13.66 -0.63 11.57
N ARG A 14 -13.51 -1.30 10.41
CA ARG A 14 -12.95 -2.65 10.34
C ARG A 14 -11.48 -2.68 10.76
N ILE A 15 -10.73 -1.69 10.33
CA ILE A 15 -9.31 -1.57 10.72
C ILE A 15 -9.21 -1.26 12.21
N GLN A 16 -10.05 -0.36 12.73
CA GLN A 16 -10.09 -0.08 14.15
C GLN A 16 -10.40 -1.33 14.98
N ALA A 17 -11.36 -2.14 14.53
CA ALA A 17 -11.70 -3.39 15.20
C ALA A 17 -10.53 -4.38 15.21
N SER A 18 -9.78 -4.47 14.11
CA SER A 18 -8.58 -5.32 14.04
C SER A 18 -7.46 -4.82 14.95
N LEU A 19 -7.25 -3.50 15.00
CA LEU A 19 -6.28 -2.89 15.90
C LEU A 19 -6.64 -3.17 17.37
N ASP A 20 -7.91 -3.03 17.72
CA ASP A 20 -8.39 -3.25 19.09
C ASP A 20 -8.30 -4.73 19.50
N ARG A 21 -8.64 -5.63 18.59
CA ARG A 21 -8.72 -7.07 18.88
C ARG A 21 -7.32 -7.73 18.87
N PHE A 22 -6.50 -7.41 17.89
CA PHE A 22 -5.24 -8.12 17.65
C PHE A 22 -3.99 -7.29 17.96
N GLY A 23 -4.11 -5.96 18.00
CA GLY A 23 -2.99 -5.08 18.32
C GLY A 23 -1.76 -5.32 17.45
N ALA A 24 -0.61 -5.54 18.09
CA ALA A 24 0.66 -5.75 17.40
C ALA A 24 0.68 -6.97 16.48
N ARG A 25 -0.13 -7.99 16.74
CA ARG A 25 -0.23 -9.16 15.85
C ARG A 25 -0.75 -8.78 14.48
N PHE A 26 -1.74 -7.88 14.43
CA PHE A 26 -2.28 -7.35 13.18
C PHE A 26 -1.27 -6.43 12.50
N THR A 27 -0.74 -5.43 13.22
CA THR A 27 0.15 -4.44 12.61
C THR A 27 1.46 -5.04 12.15
N ALA A 28 2.03 -6.00 12.90
CA ALA A 28 3.28 -6.65 12.49
C ALA A 28 3.11 -7.55 11.26
N ARG A 29 1.93 -8.14 11.08
CA ARG A 29 1.64 -9.00 9.92
C ARG A 29 1.46 -8.20 8.64
N VAL A 30 0.79 -7.05 8.72
CA VAL A 30 0.34 -6.29 7.55
C VAL A 30 1.29 -5.15 7.20
N PHE A 31 1.87 -4.50 8.20
CA PHE A 31 2.62 -3.26 8.02
C PHE A 31 4.10 -3.45 8.32
N THR A 32 4.94 -2.74 7.56
CA THR A 32 6.39 -2.72 7.79
C THR A 32 6.72 -2.00 9.09
N ALA A 33 7.97 -2.17 9.57
CA ALA A 33 8.45 -1.45 10.74
C ALA A 33 8.35 0.07 10.55
N GLY A 34 8.66 0.58 9.37
CA GLY A 34 8.54 2.01 9.06
C GLY A 34 7.12 2.52 9.11
N GLU A 35 6.18 1.76 8.55
CA GLU A 35 4.75 2.10 8.60
C GLU A 35 4.23 2.10 10.04
N ARG A 36 4.63 1.11 10.84
CA ARG A 36 4.24 1.03 12.25
C ARG A 36 4.81 2.17 13.08
N ALA A 37 6.07 2.52 12.85
CA ALA A 37 6.69 3.65 13.53
C ALA A 37 5.92 4.96 13.29
N ALA A 38 5.50 5.20 12.04
CA ALA A 38 4.70 6.37 11.70
C ALA A 38 3.27 6.30 12.27
N GLY A 39 2.62 5.15 12.17
CA GLY A 39 1.23 4.96 12.63
C GLY A 39 1.09 5.10 14.15
N ASP A 40 2.05 4.58 14.88
CA ASP A 40 2.00 4.56 16.34
C ASP A 40 2.31 5.92 16.97
N THR A 41 2.75 6.91 16.17
CA THR A 41 2.92 8.31 16.63
C THR A 41 1.64 9.13 16.53
N LYS A 42 0.57 8.61 15.94
CA LYS A 42 -0.67 9.38 15.74
C LYS A 42 -1.32 9.73 17.08
N PRO A 43 -1.84 10.97 17.21
CA PRO A 43 -2.23 11.50 18.52
C PRO A 43 -3.53 10.90 19.09
N THR A 44 -4.38 10.31 18.25
CA THR A 44 -5.66 9.77 18.67
C THR A 44 -5.91 8.39 18.07
N PRO A 45 -6.76 7.54 18.70
CA PRO A 45 -7.15 6.27 18.10
C PRO A 45 -7.80 6.44 16.72
N ALA A 46 -8.60 7.47 16.52
CA ALA A 46 -9.26 7.75 15.24
C ALA A 46 -8.21 8.08 14.14
N ALA A 47 -7.24 8.94 14.45
CA ALA A 47 -6.17 9.28 13.52
C ALA A 47 -5.29 8.07 13.19
N ARG A 48 -5.01 7.23 14.18
CA ARG A 48 -4.24 5.99 14.01
C ARG A 48 -4.98 5.00 13.11
N ALA A 49 -6.26 4.80 13.35
CA ALA A 49 -7.08 3.90 12.52
C ALA A 49 -7.15 4.39 11.07
N ALA A 50 -7.37 5.69 10.84
CA ALA A 50 -7.40 6.26 9.50
C ALA A 50 -6.05 6.12 8.79
N PHE A 51 -4.94 6.32 9.50
CA PHE A 51 -3.60 6.13 8.98
C PHE A 51 -3.39 4.69 8.46
N TYR A 52 -3.68 3.70 9.31
CA TYR A 52 -3.52 2.31 8.93
C TYR A 52 -4.52 1.87 7.85
N ALA A 53 -5.75 2.38 7.89
CA ALA A 53 -6.75 2.06 6.87
C ALA A 53 -6.32 2.52 5.47
N LYS A 54 -5.77 3.72 5.34
CA LYS A 54 -5.25 4.22 4.06
C LYS A 54 -4.12 3.34 3.54
N ARG A 55 -3.22 2.93 4.41
CA ARG A 55 -2.09 2.06 4.02
C ARG A 55 -2.54 0.65 3.70
N PHE A 56 -3.50 0.13 4.42
CA PHE A 56 -4.13 -1.14 4.09
C PHE A 56 -4.78 -1.09 2.70
N ALA A 57 -5.56 -0.04 2.43
CA ALA A 57 -6.17 0.16 1.11
C ALA A 57 -5.10 0.26 0.00
N ALA A 58 -3.97 0.92 0.27
CA ALA A 58 -2.87 1.00 -0.69
C ALA A 58 -2.28 -0.36 -1.04
N LYS A 59 -2.11 -1.23 -0.05
CA LYS A 59 -1.59 -2.59 -0.26
C LYS A 59 -2.57 -3.43 -1.09
N GLU A 60 -3.86 -3.36 -0.76
CA GLU A 60 -4.91 -4.04 -1.52
C GLU A 60 -4.95 -3.55 -2.97
N ALA A 61 -4.94 -2.23 -3.17
CA ALA A 61 -4.94 -1.64 -4.51
C ALA A 61 -3.69 -2.04 -5.31
N ALA A 62 -2.52 -2.02 -4.67
CA ALA A 62 -1.26 -2.42 -5.31
C ALA A 62 -1.28 -3.90 -5.70
N SER A 63 -1.79 -4.78 -4.85
CA SER A 63 -1.89 -6.20 -5.16
C SER A 63 -2.79 -6.45 -6.38
N LYS A 64 -3.86 -5.68 -6.51
CA LYS A 64 -4.73 -5.72 -7.70
C LYS A 64 -4.01 -5.20 -8.94
N ALA A 65 -3.26 -4.11 -8.82
CA ALA A 65 -2.49 -3.55 -9.93
C ALA A 65 -1.39 -4.51 -10.42
N LEU A 66 -0.79 -5.27 -9.51
CA LEU A 66 0.17 -6.35 -9.85
C LEU A 66 -0.52 -7.56 -10.49
N GLY A 67 -1.83 -7.70 -10.32
CA GLY A 67 -2.62 -8.79 -10.86
C GLY A 67 -2.52 -10.11 -10.09
N THR A 68 -1.84 -10.11 -8.96
CA THR A 68 -1.59 -11.33 -8.18
C THR A 68 -2.47 -11.46 -6.93
N GLY A 69 -3.01 -10.33 -6.44
CA GLY A 69 -3.46 -10.30 -5.07
C GLY A 69 -2.29 -10.69 -4.14
N TYR A 70 -2.55 -11.47 -3.11
CA TYR A 70 -1.51 -11.96 -2.19
C TYR A 70 -1.09 -13.40 -2.51
N ALA A 71 -1.15 -13.76 -3.79
CA ALA A 71 -0.61 -15.01 -4.31
C ALA A 71 0.78 -14.78 -4.93
N GLU A 72 1.42 -15.86 -5.39
CA GLU A 72 2.69 -15.82 -6.14
C GLU A 72 3.82 -15.12 -5.38
N GLY A 73 3.86 -15.30 -4.06
CA GLY A 73 4.93 -14.75 -3.22
C GLY A 73 4.79 -13.27 -2.87
N VAL A 74 3.65 -12.65 -3.17
CA VAL A 74 3.38 -11.26 -2.80
C VAL A 74 2.75 -11.22 -1.41
N HIS A 75 3.41 -10.53 -0.47
CA HIS A 75 2.96 -10.40 0.92
C HIS A 75 2.67 -8.94 1.25
N PHE A 76 1.88 -8.72 2.31
CA PHE A 76 1.53 -7.37 2.76
C PHE A 76 2.76 -6.47 2.96
N CYS A 77 3.79 -6.97 3.64
CA CYS A 77 4.98 -6.18 3.95
C CYS A 77 5.89 -5.95 2.74
N ASP A 78 5.64 -6.63 1.62
CA ASP A 78 6.35 -6.37 0.37
C ASP A 78 5.87 -5.08 -0.31
N LEU A 79 4.73 -4.56 0.14
CA LEU A 79 4.08 -3.36 -0.41
C LEU A 79 4.12 -2.27 0.66
N GLU A 80 5.14 -1.44 0.61
CA GLU A 80 5.37 -0.45 1.66
C GLU A 80 4.96 0.95 1.21
N VAL A 81 4.15 1.62 2.03
CA VAL A 81 3.83 3.03 1.82
C VAL A 81 4.79 3.88 2.63
N VAL A 82 5.47 4.78 1.93
CA VAL A 82 6.40 5.74 2.53
C VAL A 82 5.96 7.16 2.19
N THR A 83 6.43 8.14 2.95
CA THR A 83 6.23 9.54 2.62
C THR A 83 7.46 10.04 1.90
N ALA A 84 7.30 10.48 0.64
CA ALA A 84 8.39 11.03 -0.15
C ALA A 84 8.78 12.43 0.36
N GLU A 85 9.94 12.93 -0.08
CA GLU A 85 10.46 14.23 0.35
C GLU A 85 9.49 15.39 0.11
N ASN A 86 8.69 15.30 -0.96
CA ASN A 86 7.67 16.30 -1.28
C ASN A 86 6.38 16.16 -0.46
N GLY A 87 6.34 15.26 0.53
CA GLY A 87 5.17 15.01 1.37
C GLY A 87 4.14 14.08 0.77
N ARG A 88 4.31 13.64 -0.47
CA ARG A 88 3.37 12.72 -1.12
C ARG A 88 3.60 11.29 -0.66
N PRO A 89 2.53 10.49 -0.58
CA PRO A 89 2.69 9.06 -0.36
C PRO A 89 3.32 8.41 -1.61
N ALA A 90 4.19 7.45 -1.38
CA ALA A 90 4.78 6.64 -2.42
C ALA A 90 4.72 5.18 -2.00
N LEU A 91 4.65 4.27 -2.96
CA LEU A 91 4.61 2.84 -2.70
C LEU A 91 5.89 2.20 -3.21
N ARG A 92 6.57 1.49 -2.32
CA ARG A 92 7.77 0.71 -2.64
C ARG A 92 7.45 -0.76 -2.63
N CYS A 93 7.91 -1.46 -3.66
CA CYS A 93 7.79 -2.91 -3.76
C CYS A 93 9.09 -3.55 -3.29
N HIS A 94 8.96 -4.60 -2.47
CA HIS A 94 10.05 -5.42 -1.96
C HIS A 94 9.75 -6.89 -2.28
N GLY A 95 10.75 -7.76 -2.12
CA GLY A 95 10.56 -9.21 -2.16
C GLY A 95 9.78 -9.69 -3.38
N GLY A 96 8.75 -10.50 -3.14
CA GLY A 96 7.92 -11.06 -4.20
C GLY A 96 7.15 -10.02 -5.00
N ALA A 97 6.75 -8.92 -4.39
CA ALA A 97 6.09 -7.82 -5.10
C ALA A 97 7.06 -7.14 -6.08
N LEU A 98 8.31 -6.93 -5.69
CA LEU A 98 9.33 -6.39 -6.58
C LEU A 98 9.60 -7.34 -7.74
N ALA A 99 9.73 -8.64 -7.47
CA ALA A 99 9.92 -9.65 -8.52
C ALA A 99 8.77 -9.64 -9.52
N ARG A 100 7.53 -9.55 -9.02
CA ARG A 100 6.36 -9.46 -9.90
C ARG A 100 6.37 -8.19 -10.74
N LEU A 101 6.67 -7.04 -10.12
CA LEU A 101 6.77 -5.77 -10.83
C LEU A 101 7.79 -5.84 -11.96
N GLN A 102 8.96 -6.42 -11.71
CA GLN A 102 10.00 -6.62 -12.70
C GLN A 102 9.54 -7.54 -13.82
N SER A 103 8.84 -8.63 -13.49
CA SER A 103 8.37 -9.61 -14.49
C SER A 103 7.33 -9.03 -15.43
N MET A 104 6.52 -8.09 -14.98
CA MET A 104 5.50 -7.46 -15.82
C MET A 104 6.00 -6.24 -16.58
N THR A 105 7.22 -5.79 -16.31
CA THR A 105 7.82 -4.63 -16.97
C THR A 105 8.48 -5.08 -18.27
N PRO A 106 8.12 -4.46 -19.43
CA PRO A 106 8.77 -4.82 -20.68
C PRO A 106 10.28 -4.55 -20.68
N ALA A 107 11.01 -5.36 -21.41
CA ALA A 107 12.47 -5.22 -21.52
C ALA A 107 12.85 -3.80 -21.99
N GLY A 108 13.84 -3.21 -21.35
CA GLY A 108 14.32 -1.87 -21.68
C GLY A 108 13.47 -0.72 -21.11
N MET A 109 12.42 -1.03 -20.36
CA MET A 109 11.60 -0.03 -19.73
C MET A 109 11.83 0.01 -18.21
N LEU A 110 11.50 1.15 -17.61
CA LEU A 110 11.47 1.33 -16.15
C LEU A 110 10.03 1.46 -15.69
N ALA A 111 9.65 0.69 -14.69
CA ALA A 111 8.34 0.76 -14.07
C ALA A 111 8.30 1.83 -12.99
N GLN A 112 7.14 2.50 -12.90
CA GLN A 112 6.83 3.42 -11.81
C GLN A 112 5.49 3.03 -11.20
N VAL A 113 5.40 3.12 -9.88
CA VAL A 113 4.16 2.90 -9.15
C VAL A 113 3.66 4.25 -8.64
N HIS A 114 2.45 4.61 -9.04
CA HIS A 114 1.80 5.85 -8.66
C HIS A 114 0.71 5.55 -7.65
N LEU A 115 0.63 6.34 -6.59
CA LEU A 115 -0.29 6.11 -5.48
C LEU A 115 -1.03 7.38 -5.13
N SER A 116 -2.34 7.27 -4.93
CA SER A 116 -3.18 8.30 -4.35
C SER A 116 -3.97 7.71 -3.19
N LEU A 117 -3.97 8.42 -2.06
CA LEU A 117 -4.69 8.04 -0.85
C LEU A 117 -5.68 9.13 -0.48
N THR A 118 -6.84 8.72 -0.02
CA THR A 118 -7.82 9.64 0.54
C THR A 118 -8.60 8.96 1.67
N ASP A 119 -9.11 9.76 2.58
CA ASP A 119 -10.06 9.27 3.58
C ASP A 119 -11.22 10.25 3.71
N GLU A 120 -12.40 9.70 3.72
CA GLU A 120 -13.67 10.37 3.99
C GLU A 120 -14.39 9.49 4.99
N PRO A 121 -14.27 9.76 6.29
CA PRO A 121 -14.84 8.86 7.29
C PRO A 121 -16.30 8.55 7.00
N PRO A 122 -16.73 7.28 7.12
CA PRO A 122 -15.98 6.16 7.71
C PRO A 122 -15.06 5.39 6.74
N TYR A 123 -14.76 5.92 5.56
CA TYR A 123 -14.02 5.20 4.51
C TYR A 123 -12.64 5.77 4.25
N ALA A 124 -11.74 4.89 3.83
CA ALA A 124 -10.44 5.22 3.25
C ALA A 124 -10.34 4.57 1.88
N GLN A 125 -9.66 5.21 0.96
CA GLN A 125 -9.52 4.72 -0.41
C GLN A 125 -8.09 4.90 -0.90
N ALA A 126 -7.63 3.94 -1.70
CA ALA A 126 -6.37 4.02 -2.42
C ALA A 126 -6.57 3.76 -3.89
N PHE A 127 -5.78 4.42 -4.70
CA PHE A 127 -5.72 4.21 -6.14
C PHE A 127 -4.26 4.03 -6.54
N VAL A 128 -3.98 2.96 -7.30
CA VAL A 128 -2.62 2.63 -7.75
C VAL A 128 -2.61 2.50 -9.26
N VAL A 129 -1.64 3.12 -9.88
CA VAL A 129 -1.33 2.96 -11.31
C VAL A 129 0.12 2.52 -11.45
N ILE A 130 0.34 1.43 -12.16
CA ILE A 130 1.68 1.00 -12.53
C ILE A 130 1.89 1.36 -14.01
N SER A 131 2.93 2.14 -14.28
CA SER A 131 3.28 2.54 -15.63
C SER A 131 4.72 2.16 -15.95
N ALA A 132 5.04 2.07 -17.22
CA ALA A 132 6.40 1.85 -17.68
C ALA A 132 6.73 2.80 -18.83
N ALA A 133 7.98 3.25 -18.87
CA ALA A 133 8.48 4.11 -19.91
C ALA A 133 9.95 3.78 -20.21
N VAL A 134 10.37 4.11 -21.42
CA VAL A 134 11.78 4.01 -21.81
C VAL A 134 12.55 5.10 -21.07
N PRO A 135 13.71 4.78 -20.45
CA PRO A 135 14.53 5.79 -19.79
C PRO A 135 14.99 6.86 -20.81
N VAL A 136 15.00 8.10 -20.36
CA VAL A 136 15.43 9.24 -21.17
C VAL A 136 16.94 9.37 -21.18
#